data_3fcec94ee4d0cabe6649f64d66813bba
#
_entry.id   3fcec94ee4d0cabe6649f64d66813bba
#
_cell.length_a   1.000
_cell.length_b   1.000
_cell.length_c   1.000
_cell.angle_alpha   90.00
_cell.angle_beta   90.00
_cell.angle_gamma   90.00
#
_symmetry.space_group_name_H-M   'P 1'
#
loop_
_entity.id
_entity.type
_entity.pdbx_description
1 polymer ?
#
loop_
_entity_poly.entity_id
_entity_poly.type
_entity_poly.pdbx_seq_one_letter_code
_entity_poly.pdbx_strand_id
1 'polypeptide(L)'
;MGIAFRLRQLRWGRTAATRVERFETIHWDTPDFRLASWDAGLRYRRGRGWRVTLTDWPEGPGCRRTYVDLEGGPSSPPAEALRLLSPYLRYAEVGQVARLRHLETGRQFGELWAIHQVVSLLVERHAVAHARRVSLRSHGPLTGTRPALAALRKAGVVDTTELPLLAELLGPEAAPRWRGTPLDRDSSVAQAVTAALRDNAARLVRNEAIVLEGSDPEGVHQARVACRRYRSALQTFAPVLEPAWTAELRDELGTLGTDLGAVRDTEVLLTRLRASAAARGVEGEATERLLSRLVGERVLARDVLISVVESHEHGELLQRLLAAASHPALLPETAGQPASDVLLPLMGASWRKLARRAHRLDDHPGDVDLHQLRIAAKKCRYAVLALVPLLGDGPARIAARLGTLQDTLGDQHDAVVAGNWLQEAVGRATDPEIAFAAGVLYGVERERADAGREAWREPWAALARKKGWGWM
;
A
#
# COMPACT_ATOMS: atom_id res chain seq x y z
N MET A 1 -6.17 -38.92 -5.47
CA MET A 1 -6.59 -39.54 -4.18
C MET A 1 -6.03 -38.69 -3.04
N GLY A 2 -6.85 -37.87 -2.41
CA GLY A 2 -6.40 -36.98 -1.31
C GLY A 2 -6.34 -37.76 -0.01
N ILE A 3 -5.18 -37.80 0.62
CA ILE A 3 -4.98 -38.33 1.97
C ILE A 3 -5.93 -37.59 2.90
N ALA A 4 -6.81 -38.32 3.60
CA ALA A 4 -7.75 -37.77 4.57
C ALA A 4 -6.95 -37.27 5.79
N PHE A 5 -6.45 -36.02 5.70
CA PHE A 5 -5.82 -35.35 6.82
C PHE A 5 -6.82 -35.15 7.96
N ARG A 6 -6.49 -35.63 9.16
CA ARG A 6 -7.26 -35.38 10.37
C ARG A 6 -6.41 -34.59 11.34
N LEU A 7 -6.90 -33.46 11.85
CA LEU A 7 -6.22 -32.66 12.89
C LEU A 7 -5.77 -33.52 14.11
N ARG A 8 -6.38 -34.69 14.32
CA ARG A 8 -5.96 -35.66 15.35
C ARG A 8 -4.55 -36.19 15.16
N GLN A 9 -3.98 -36.10 13.96
CA GLN A 9 -2.64 -36.58 13.64
C GLN A 9 -1.55 -35.55 13.97
N LEU A 10 -1.94 -34.29 14.29
CA LEU A 10 -1.01 -33.25 14.73
C LEU A 10 -0.67 -33.45 16.21
N ARG A 11 0.57 -33.83 16.47
CA ARG A 11 1.10 -34.06 17.83
C ARG A 11 2.10 -32.96 18.21
N TRP A 12 1.65 -31.74 18.47
CA TRP A 12 2.55 -30.66 18.93
C TRP A 12 2.16 -30.06 20.28
N GLY A 13 1.36 -30.73 21.10
CA GLY A 13 0.99 -30.29 22.43
C GLY A 13 -0.33 -30.86 22.94
N ARG A 14 -0.69 -30.53 24.18
CA ARG A 14 -2.00 -30.85 24.74
C ARG A 14 -3.06 -29.96 24.10
N THR A 15 -4.14 -30.57 23.58
CA THR A 15 -5.30 -29.83 23.06
C THR A 15 -6.11 -29.27 24.23
N ALA A 16 -6.26 -27.95 24.29
CA ALA A 16 -7.02 -27.26 25.36
C ALA A 16 -8.51 -27.25 25.05
N ALA A 17 -8.90 -27.05 23.78
CA ALA A 17 -10.30 -27.01 23.36
C ALA A 17 -10.47 -27.55 21.93
N THR A 18 -11.69 -28.06 21.63
CA THR A 18 -12.10 -28.44 20.30
C THR A 18 -13.44 -27.77 19.98
N ARG A 19 -13.55 -27.12 18.83
CA ARG A 19 -14.78 -26.49 18.35
C ARG A 19 -15.12 -27.05 16.98
N VAL A 20 -16.40 -27.37 16.78
CA VAL A 20 -16.94 -27.73 15.46
C VAL A 20 -18.04 -26.77 15.11
N GLU A 21 -17.96 -26.16 13.95
CA GLU A 21 -18.95 -25.22 13.45
C GLU A 21 -19.40 -25.60 12.04
N ARG A 22 -20.73 -25.52 11.79
CA ARG A 22 -21.32 -25.71 10.46
C ARG A 22 -22.09 -24.46 10.10
N PHE A 23 -21.81 -23.90 8.92
CA PHE A 23 -22.50 -22.71 8.43
C PHE A 23 -22.47 -22.64 6.91
N GLU A 24 -23.32 -21.78 6.36
CA GLU A 24 -23.30 -21.45 4.93
C GLU A 24 -22.98 -19.98 4.74
N THR A 25 -22.29 -19.70 3.62
CA THR A 25 -22.02 -18.33 3.16
C THR A 25 -22.47 -18.18 1.71
N ILE A 26 -22.97 -16.99 1.39
CA ILE A 26 -23.29 -16.58 0.03
C ILE A 26 -22.25 -15.54 -0.36
N HIS A 27 -21.53 -15.78 -1.45
CA HIS A 27 -20.53 -14.89 -1.98
C HIS A 27 -21.12 -14.08 -3.13
N TRP A 28 -20.81 -12.80 -3.11
CA TRP A 28 -21.24 -11.84 -4.11
C TRP A 28 -20.04 -11.24 -4.82
N ASP A 29 -20.15 -11.13 -6.13
CA ASP A 29 -19.14 -10.54 -7.00
C ASP A 29 -19.79 -10.10 -8.31
N THR A 30 -19.02 -9.48 -9.19
CA THR A 30 -19.42 -9.27 -10.57
C THR A 30 -19.35 -10.58 -11.37
N PRO A 31 -20.03 -10.70 -12.52
CA PRO A 31 -19.95 -11.90 -13.36
C PRO A 31 -18.53 -12.25 -13.81
N ASP A 32 -17.64 -11.25 -13.93
CA ASP A 32 -16.23 -11.39 -14.32
C ASP A 32 -15.28 -11.51 -13.11
N PHE A 33 -15.83 -11.75 -11.90
CA PHE A 33 -15.09 -11.94 -10.63
C PHE A 33 -14.14 -10.80 -10.28
N ARG A 34 -14.59 -9.56 -10.36
CA ARG A 34 -13.73 -8.40 -10.05
C ARG A 34 -13.20 -8.42 -8.62
N LEU A 35 -14.05 -8.64 -7.62
CA LEU A 35 -13.60 -8.69 -6.23
C LEU A 35 -12.59 -9.80 -6.01
N ALA A 36 -12.89 -11.01 -6.48
CA ALA A 36 -11.98 -12.15 -6.37
C ALA A 36 -10.65 -11.88 -7.09
N SER A 37 -10.67 -11.19 -8.25
CA SER A 37 -9.46 -10.82 -8.98
C SER A 37 -8.52 -9.89 -8.20
N TRP A 38 -9.04 -9.20 -7.19
CA TRP A 38 -8.30 -8.34 -6.27
C TRP A 38 -7.95 -9.00 -4.93
N ASP A 39 -8.34 -10.24 -4.71
CA ASP A 39 -8.35 -10.89 -3.39
C ASP A 39 -9.21 -10.13 -2.36
N ALA A 40 -10.18 -9.36 -2.86
CA ALA A 40 -11.23 -8.74 -2.08
C ALA A 40 -12.47 -9.64 -2.04
N GLY A 41 -13.42 -9.36 -1.17
CA GLY A 41 -14.60 -10.22 -1.08
C GLY A 41 -15.78 -9.59 -0.37
N LEU A 42 -16.97 -9.99 -0.82
CA LEU A 42 -18.24 -9.65 -0.24
C LEU A 42 -19.04 -10.94 0.01
N ARG A 43 -19.39 -11.18 1.26
CA ARG A 43 -20.14 -12.39 1.62
C ARG A 43 -21.18 -12.14 2.69
N TYR A 44 -22.28 -12.87 2.59
CA TYR A 44 -23.30 -12.96 3.62
C TYR A 44 -23.21 -14.27 4.39
N ARG A 45 -23.36 -14.22 5.71
CA ARG A 45 -23.49 -15.41 6.56
C ARG A 45 -24.74 -15.28 7.44
N ARG A 46 -25.65 -16.25 7.39
CA ARG A 46 -26.85 -16.27 8.21
C ARG A 46 -26.50 -16.20 9.70
N GLY A 47 -27.08 -15.27 10.43
CA GLY A 47 -26.83 -15.02 11.85
C GLY A 47 -25.56 -14.23 12.15
N ARG A 48 -24.83 -13.76 11.11
CA ARG A 48 -23.65 -12.90 11.25
C ARG A 48 -23.69 -11.66 10.35
N GLY A 49 -24.64 -11.61 9.39
CA GLY A 49 -24.74 -10.51 8.43
C GLY A 49 -23.71 -10.57 7.31
N TRP A 50 -23.36 -9.40 6.82
CA TRP A 50 -22.44 -9.20 5.73
C TRP A 50 -21.00 -9.03 6.22
N ARG A 51 -20.05 -9.45 5.41
CA ARG A 51 -18.63 -9.18 5.62
C ARG A 51 -17.98 -8.75 4.33
N VAL A 52 -17.40 -7.56 4.35
CA VAL A 52 -16.43 -7.07 3.38
C VAL A 52 -15.04 -7.56 3.78
N THR A 53 -14.27 -8.02 2.82
CA THR A 53 -12.85 -8.35 3.00
C THR A 53 -12.02 -7.47 2.09
N LEU A 54 -11.14 -6.67 2.67
CA LEU A 54 -10.15 -5.87 1.95
C LEU A 54 -8.78 -6.51 2.18
N THR A 55 -8.03 -6.75 1.12
CA THR A 55 -6.70 -7.36 1.22
C THR A 55 -5.64 -6.39 0.73
N ASP A 56 -4.68 -6.11 1.60
CA ASP A 56 -3.47 -5.36 1.28
C ASP A 56 -2.26 -6.29 1.21
N TRP A 57 -1.35 -6.02 0.28
CA TRP A 57 -0.10 -6.75 0.09
C TRP A 57 1.06 -5.78 0.35
N PRO A 58 1.50 -5.66 1.62
CA PRO A 58 2.63 -4.81 1.97
C PRO A 58 3.92 -5.30 1.30
N GLU A 59 4.94 -4.45 1.26
CA GLU A 59 6.27 -4.88 0.83
C GLU A 59 6.81 -5.94 1.79
N GLY A 60 6.93 -7.19 1.30
CA GLY A 60 7.37 -8.34 2.11
C GLY A 60 6.44 -9.54 1.99
N PRO A 61 6.75 -10.63 2.69
CA PRO A 61 5.95 -11.84 2.65
C PRO A 61 4.64 -11.68 3.42
N GLY A 62 3.54 -12.13 2.81
CA GLY A 62 2.22 -12.18 3.42
C GLY A 62 1.25 -11.11 2.93
N CYS A 63 0.06 -11.14 3.47
CA CYS A 63 -0.98 -10.13 3.22
C CYS A 63 -1.63 -9.69 4.54
N ARG A 64 -2.11 -8.46 4.56
CA ARG A 64 -2.96 -7.94 5.64
C ARG A 64 -4.41 -7.93 5.15
N ARG A 65 -5.32 -8.41 5.98
CA ARG A 65 -6.76 -8.40 5.68
C ARG A 65 -7.52 -7.60 6.69
N THR A 66 -8.29 -6.63 6.22
CA THR A 66 -9.28 -5.89 7.00
C THR A 66 -10.66 -6.51 6.74
N TYR A 67 -11.38 -6.72 7.82
CA TYR A 67 -12.75 -7.27 7.78
C TYR A 67 -13.71 -6.23 8.33
N VAL A 68 -14.70 -5.86 7.53
CA VAL A 68 -15.79 -4.97 7.95
C VAL A 68 -17.07 -5.79 8.00
N ASP A 69 -17.63 -5.92 9.20
CA ASP A 69 -18.89 -6.62 9.42
C ASP A 69 -20.04 -5.62 9.41
N LEU A 70 -21.07 -5.90 8.62
CA LEU A 70 -22.22 -5.03 8.41
C LEU A 70 -23.52 -5.84 8.62
N GLU A 71 -24.54 -5.15 9.11
CA GLU A 71 -25.86 -5.72 9.25
C GLU A 71 -26.62 -5.71 7.91
N GLY A 72 -27.68 -6.51 7.82
CA GLY A 72 -28.57 -6.56 6.66
C GLY A 72 -29.07 -7.95 6.32
N GLY A 73 -30.10 -8.03 5.48
CA GLY A 73 -30.66 -9.28 4.97
C GLY A 73 -29.86 -9.88 3.81
N PRO A 74 -30.14 -11.16 3.44
CA PRO A 74 -29.35 -11.88 2.42
C PRO A 74 -29.68 -11.49 0.97
N SER A 75 -30.73 -10.69 0.74
CA SER A 75 -31.28 -10.43 -0.60
C SER A 75 -30.46 -9.43 -1.42
N SER A 76 -29.81 -8.49 -0.76
CA SER A 76 -28.97 -7.47 -1.39
C SER A 76 -27.89 -6.97 -0.44
N PRO A 77 -26.69 -6.64 -0.94
CA PRO A 77 -25.64 -6.02 -0.13
C PRO A 77 -26.06 -4.66 0.41
N PRO A 78 -25.63 -4.30 1.63
CA PRO A 78 -25.78 -2.94 2.14
C PRO A 78 -25.06 -1.91 1.26
N ALA A 79 -25.62 -0.71 1.15
CA ALA A 79 -24.98 0.39 0.38
C ALA A 79 -23.56 0.68 0.86
N GLU A 80 -23.32 0.60 2.17
CA GLU A 80 -21.99 0.76 2.77
C GLU A 80 -20.99 -0.28 2.29
N ALA A 81 -21.38 -1.54 2.11
CA ALA A 81 -20.53 -2.57 1.56
C ALA A 81 -20.12 -2.26 0.12
N LEU A 82 -21.06 -1.76 -0.70
CA LEU A 82 -20.80 -1.38 -2.09
C LEU A 82 -19.92 -0.13 -2.16
N ARG A 83 -20.13 0.82 -1.24
CA ARG A 83 -19.28 2.01 -1.10
C ARG A 83 -17.82 1.62 -0.82
N LEU A 84 -17.56 0.77 0.15
CA LEU A 84 -16.22 0.30 0.51
C LEU A 84 -15.53 -0.46 -0.64
N LEU A 85 -16.30 -1.11 -1.48
CA LEU A 85 -15.81 -1.91 -2.61
C LEU A 85 -15.79 -1.15 -3.93
N SER A 86 -16.23 0.12 -3.96
CA SER A 86 -16.31 0.91 -5.19
C SER A 86 -15.00 1.00 -5.99
N PRO A 87 -13.79 1.10 -5.37
CA PRO A 87 -12.54 1.11 -6.14
C PRO A 87 -12.29 -0.17 -6.95
N TYR A 88 -12.82 -1.31 -6.46
CA TYR A 88 -12.71 -2.59 -7.18
C TYR A 88 -13.83 -2.75 -8.22
N LEU A 89 -15.06 -2.37 -7.87
CA LEU A 89 -16.27 -2.59 -8.68
C LEU A 89 -16.37 -1.61 -9.86
N ARG A 90 -16.02 -0.34 -9.66
CA ARG A 90 -16.06 0.69 -10.71
C ARG A 90 -17.39 0.67 -11.48
N TYR A 91 -18.50 0.82 -10.74
CA TYR A 91 -19.89 0.82 -11.23
C TYR A 91 -20.42 -0.52 -11.72
N ALA A 92 -19.67 -1.62 -11.66
CA ALA A 92 -20.21 -2.92 -12.02
C ALA A 92 -21.18 -3.43 -10.95
N GLU A 93 -22.29 -3.99 -11.41
CA GLU A 93 -23.28 -4.61 -10.53
C GLU A 93 -22.76 -5.95 -9.97
N VAL A 94 -23.07 -6.21 -8.70
CA VAL A 94 -22.75 -7.47 -8.05
C VAL A 94 -23.96 -8.38 -7.96
N GLY A 95 -23.73 -9.67 -8.11
CA GLY A 95 -24.72 -10.73 -7.93
C GLY A 95 -24.19 -11.88 -7.08
N GLN A 96 -25.04 -12.82 -6.77
CA GLN A 96 -24.64 -14.06 -6.10
C GLN A 96 -23.82 -14.93 -7.08
N VAL A 97 -22.54 -15.16 -6.76
CA VAL A 97 -21.64 -15.98 -7.61
C VAL A 97 -21.39 -17.36 -7.03
N ALA A 98 -21.49 -17.53 -5.70
CA ALA A 98 -21.29 -18.81 -5.06
C ALA A 98 -22.06 -18.94 -3.74
N ARG A 99 -22.55 -20.15 -3.45
CA ARG A 99 -23.02 -20.55 -2.13
C ARG A 99 -22.13 -21.66 -1.60
N LEU A 100 -21.53 -21.42 -0.43
CA LEU A 100 -20.57 -22.33 0.17
C LEU A 100 -21.08 -22.86 1.50
N ARG A 101 -20.95 -24.19 1.70
CA ARG A 101 -21.17 -24.85 2.99
C ARG A 101 -19.82 -25.13 3.63
N HIS A 102 -19.66 -24.73 4.88
CA HIS A 102 -18.46 -24.87 5.67
C HIS A 102 -18.65 -25.88 6.80
N LEU A 103 -17.68 -26.76 6.97
CA LEU A 103 -17.46 -27.54 8.16
C LEU A 103 -16.08 -27.20 8.71
N GLU A 104 -16.07 -26.46 9.81
CA GLU A 104 -14.83 -26.05 10.48
C GLU A 104 -14.62 -26.89 11.74
N THR A 105 -13.42 -27.42 11.92
CA THR A 105 -12.99 -28.09 13.14
C THR A 105 -11.76 -27.36 13.65
N GLY A 106 -11.90 -26.60 14.72
CA GLY A 106 -10.81 -25.88 15.39
C GLY A 106 -10.27 -26.68 16.56
N ARG A 107 -8.94 -26.66 16.74
CA ARG A 107 -8.26 -27.20 17.91
C ARG A 107 -7.28 -26.16 18.44
N GLN A 108 -7.33 -25.94 19.74
CA GLN A 108 -6.46 -25.01 20.43
C GLN A 108 -5.26 -25.73 21.03
N PHE A 109 -4.07 -25.18 20.81
CA PHE A 109 -2.79 -25.60 21.33
C PHE A 109 -2.08 -24.39 21.95
N GLY A 110 -2.26 -24.16 23.25
CA GLY A 110 -1.82 -22.90 23.88
C GLY A 110 -2.53 -21.70 23.26
N GLU A 111 -1.79 -20.74 22.73
CA GLU A 111 -2.33 -19.55 22.04
C GLU A 111 -2.65 -19.82 20.55
N LEU A 112 -2.26 -20.97 20.03
CA LEU A 112 -2.42 -21.30 18.61
C LEU A 112 -3.70 -22.11 18.38
N TRP A 113 -4.50 -21.68 17.42
CA TRP A 113 -5.63 -22.43 16.88
C TRP A 113 -5.28 -23.04 15.52
N ALA A 114 -5.41 -24.34 15.38
CA ALA A 114 -5.42 -25.03 14.10
C ALA A 114 -6.86 -25.27 13.66
N ILE A 115 -7.24 -24.69 12.54
CA ILE A 115 -8.60 -24.76 11.99
C ILE A 115 -8.56 -25.56 10.71
N HIS A 116 -9.17 -26.73 10.72
CA HIS A 116 -9.41 -27.54 9.53
C HIS A 116 -10.78 -27.17 8.96
N GLN A 117 -10.82 -26.80 7.71
CA GLN A 117 -12.01 -26.43 6.98
C GLN A 117 -12.23 -27.41 5.83
N VAL A 118 -13.47 -27.92 5.75
CA VAL A 118 -13.99 -28.54 4.53
C VAL A 118 -15.04 -27.59 3.99
N VAL A 119 -14.82 -27.08 2.78
CA VAL A 119 -15.74 -26.15 2.13
C VAL A 119 -16.29 -26.82 0.88
N SER A 120 -17.60 -26.77 0.72
CA SER A 120 -18.30 -27.36 -0.43
C SER A 120 -19.02 -26.27 -1.21
N LEU A 121 -18.80 -26.20 -2.51
CA LEU A 121 -19.56 -25.37 -3.44
C LEU A 121 -20.93 -26.04 -3.67
N LEU A 122 -21.99 -25.28 -3.53
CA LEU A 122 -23.37 -25.75 -3.71
C LEU A 122 -23.99 -25.18 -4.98
N VAL A 123 -24.54 -26.07 -5.82
CA VAL A 123 -25.44 -25.75 -6.92
C VAL A 123 -26.77 -26.44 -6.61
N GLU A 124 -27.86 -25.69 -6.57
CA GLU A 124 -29.20 -26.21 -6.22
C GLU A 124 -29.23 -27.09 -4.96
N ARG A 125 -28.46 -26.70 -3.91
CA ARG A 125 -28.27 -27.42 -2.64
C ARG A 125 -27.39 -28.67 -2.71
N HIS A 126 -26.89 -29.09 -3.88
CA HIS A 126 -25.99 -30.23 -4.03
C HIS A 126 -24.53 -29.75 -4.05
N ALA A 127 -23.66 -30.50 -3.41
CA ALA A 127 -22.23 -30.20 -3.40
C ALA A 127 -21.59 -30.68 -4.71
N VAL A 128 -21.05 -29.76 -5.51
CA VAL A 128 -20.44 -30.02 -6.81
C VAL A 128 -18.91 -29.97 -6.79
N ALA A 129 -18.33 -29.26 -5.82
CA ALA A 129 -16.88 -29.17 -5.62
C ALA A 129 -16.56 -29.04 -4.13
N HIS A 130 -15.35 -29.45 -3.76
CA HIS A 130 -14.87 -29.40 -2.38
C HIS A 130 -13.43 -28.87 -2.31
N ALA A 131 -13.19 -27.98 -1.33
CA ALA A 131 -11.86 -27.56 -0.92
C ALA A 131 -11.59 -28.00 0.52
N ARG A 132 -10.36 -28.37 0.83
CA ARG A 132 -9.91 -28.70 2.19
C ARG A 132 -8.73 -27.84 2.56
N ARG A 133 -8.83 -27.09 3.63
CA ARG A 133 -7.81 -26.15 4.10
C ARG A 133 -7.51 -26.36 5.58
N VAL A 134 -6.26 -26.06 5.94
CA VAL A 134 -5.86 -25.93 7.33
C VAL A 134 -5.27 -24.53 7.51
N SER A 135 -5.81 -23.76 8.45
CA SER A 135 -5.27 -22.47 8.83
C SER A 135 -4.77 -22.49 10.27
N LEU A 136 -3.66 -21.79 10.52
CA LEU A 136 -3.14 -21.55 11.86
C LEU A 136 -3.46 -20.10 12.22
N ARG A 137 -4.05 -19.90 13.40
CA ARG A 137 -4.36 -18.57 13.94
C ARG A 137 -3.75 -18.44 15.34
N SER A 138 -3.13 -17.33 15.63
CA SER A 138 -2.62 -16.97 16.95
C SER A 138 -3.15 -15.60 17.35
N HIS A 139 -3.43 -15.42 18.66
CA HIS A 139 -3.76 -14.11 19.25
C HIS A 139 -2.51 -13.37 19.75
N GLY A 140 -1.32 -13.99 19.66
CA GLY A 140 -0.04 -13.45 20.08
C GLY A 140 1.06 -13.60 19.02
N PRO A 141 2.33 -13.41 19.38
CA PRO A 141 3.46 -13.54 18.47
C PRO A 141 3.49 -14.92 17.81
N LEU A 142 3.86 -14.96 16.53
CA LEU A 142 3.89 -16.20 15.71
C LEU A 142 5.02 -17.18 16.12
N THR A 143 5.59 -17.07 17.32
CA THR A 143 6.74 -17.85 17.79
C THR A 143 6.48 -19.36 17.84
N GLY A 144 5.24 -19.80 18.00
CA GLY A 144 4.85 -21.23 18.01
C GLY A 144 4.49 -21.83 16.65
N THR A 145 4.48 -21.07 15.57
CA THR A 145 3.96 -21.53 14.26
C THR A 145 4.94 -22.40 13.47
N ARG A 146 6.25 -22.21 13.62
CA ARG A 146 7.27 -22.99 12.89
C ARG A 146 7.15 -24.52 13.10
N PRO A 147 7.07 -25.05 14.34
CA PRO A 147 6.86 -26.47 14.58
C PRO A 147 5.53 -26.97 14.01
N ALA A 148 4.48 -26.17 14.09
CA ALA A 148 3.16 -26.50 13.58
C ALA A 148 3.17 -26.59 12.04
N LEU A 149 3.81 -25.66 11.34
CA LEU A 149 3.98 -25.68 9.88
C LEU A 149 4.81 -26.89 9.44
N ALA A 150 5.89 -27.20 10.16
CA ALA A 150 6.71 -28.38 9.87
C ALA A 150 5.89 -29.69 10.01
N ALA A 151 5.05 -29.79 11.05
CA ALA A 151 4.17 -30.94 11.25
C ALA A 151 3.10 -31.04 10.16
N LEU A 152 2.53 -29.93 9.71
CA LEU A 152 1.57 -29.88 8.59
C LEU A 152 2.22 -30.32 7.28
N ARG A 153 3.42 -29.82 6.97
CA ARG A 153 4.19 -30.23 5.77
C ARG A 153 4.53 -31.73 5.80
N LYS A 154 4.95 -32.25 6.96
CA LYS A 154 5.21 -33.69 7.14
C LYS A 154 3.94 -34.53 6.97
N ALA A 155 2.77 -33.98 7.26
CA ALA A 155 1.47 -34.62 7.04
C ALA A 155 0.94 -34.47 5.60
N GLY A 156 1.75 -33.94 4.67
CA GLY A 156 1.40 -33.79 3.26
C GLY A 156 0.51 -32.58 2.95
N VAL A 157 0.41 -31.61 3.87
CA VAL A 157 -0.28 -30.35 3.60
C VAL A 157 0.62 -29.47 2.76
N VAL A 158 0.15 -29.07 1.59
CA VAL A 158 0.83 -28.12 0.70
C VAL A 158 0.48 -26.71 1.16
N ASP A 159 1.48 -25.82 1.17
CA ASP A 159 1.25 -24.40 1.46
C ASP A 159 0.45 -23.75 0.32
N THR A 160 -0.79 -23.33 0.63
CA THR A 160 -1.73 -22.75 -0.35
C THR A 160 -2.09 -21.32 -0.01
N THR A 161 -1.25 -20.61 0.74
CA THR A 161 -1.50 -19.21 1.13
C THR A 161 -1.76 -18.31 -0.07
N GLU A 162 -1.37 -18.75 -1.26
CA GLU A 162 -1.48 -17.96 -2.48
C GLU A 162 -2.77 -18.16 -3.28
N LEU A 163 -3.54 -19.24 -3.04
CA LEU A 163 -4.75 -19.52 -3.82
C LEU A 163 -6.02 -19.19 -3.00
N PRO A 164 -6.78 -18.14 -3.34
CA PRO A 164 -8.05 -17.84 -2.70
C PRO A 164 -9.06 -18.98 -2.84
N LEU A 165 -9.95 -19.12 -1.86
CA LEU A 165 -10.95 -20.19 -1.81
C LEU A 165 -11.87 -20.21 -3.04
N LEU A 166 -12.29 -19.03 -3.52
CA LEU A 166 -13.14 -18.95 -4.70
C LEU A 166 -12.43 -19.43 -5.96
N ALA A 167 -11.13 -19.10 -6.13
CA ALA A 167 -10.35 -19.59 -7.27
C ALA A 167 -10.17 -21.11 -7.24
N GLU A 168 -10.04 -21.71 -6.06
CA GLU A 168 -9.95 -23.16 -5.91
C GLU A 168 -11.28 -23.87 -6.28
N LEU A 169 -12.42 -23.23 -5.99
CA LEU A 169 -13.75 -23.83 -6.18
C LEU A 169 -14.38 -23.46 -7.53
N LEU A 170 -14.15 -22.26 -8.05
CA LEU A 170 -14.76 -21.75 -9.27
C LEU A 170 -13.82 -21.74 -10.48
N GLY A 171 -12.54 -21.96 -10.26
CA GLY A 171 -11.54 -22.01 -11.34
C GLY A 171 -10.72 -20.73 -11.49
N PRO A 172 -9.84 -20.69 -12.53
CA PRO A 172 -8.83 -19.64 -12.68
C PRO A 172 -9.42 -18.24 -12.94
N GLU A 173 -10.66 -18.14 -13.39
CA GLU A 173 -11.31 -16.84 -13.62
C GLU A 173 -11.51 -16.06 -12.31
N ALA A 174 -11.73 -16.77 -11.19
CA ALA A 174 -11.83 -16.20 -9.86
C ALA A 174 -10.46 -16.06 -9.16
N ALA A 175 -9.35 -16.26 -9.86
CA ALA A 175 -8.01 -16.10 -9.29
C ALA A 175 -7.58 -14.63 -9.23
N PRO A 176 -6.77 -14.23 -8.24
CA PRO A 176 -6.21 -12.89 -8.19
C PRO A 176 -5.32 -12.60 -9.39
N ARG A 177 -5.66 -11.54 -10.12
CA ARG A 177 -4.94 -11.12 -11.34
C ARG A 177 -4.01 -9.94 -11.10
N TRP A 178 -4.22 -9.20 -10.02
CA TRP A 178 -3.48 -7.99 -9.68
C TRP A 178 -2.36 -8.26 -8.66
N ARG A 179 -1.61 -9.33 -8.88
CA ARG A 179 -0.37 -9.64 -8.16
C ARG A 179 0.83 -9.25 -9.02
N GLY A 180 1.98 -9.01 -8.37
CA GLY A 180 3.22 -8.69 -9.06
C GLY A 180 3.56 -9.71 -10.15
N THR A 181 4.01 -9.23 -11.29
CA THR A 181 4.52 -10.09 -12.37
C THR A 181 5.99 -10.33 -12.13
N PRO A 182 6.45 -11.59 -12.04
CA PRO A 182 7.88 -11.88 -11.95
C PRO A 182 8.61 -11.34 -13.19
N LEU A 183 9.71 -10.66 -12.97
CA LEU A 183 10.61 -10.16 -14.01
C LEU A 183 12.00 -10.74 -13.80
N ASP A 184 12.75 -10.82 -14.88
CA ASP A 184 14.16 -11.22 -14.93
C ASP A 184 14.95 -10.33 -15.88
N ARG A 185 16.24 -10.67 -16.10
CA ARG A 185 17.12 -9.89 -16.98
C ARG A 185 16.70 -9.87 -18.44
N ASP A 186 16.01 -10.93 -18.88
CA ASP A 186 15.61 -11.14 -20.28
C ASP A 186 14.23 -10.52 -20.56
N SER A 187 13.58 -9.99 -19.52
CA SER A 187 12.27 -9.35 -19.65
C SER A 187 12.36 -8.11 -20.56
N SER A 188 11.36 -7.98 -21.45
CA SER A 188 11.28 -6.86 -22.38
C SER A 188 10.86 -5.55 -21.69
N VAL A 189 11.07 -4.42 -22.37
CA VAL A 189 10.56 -3.10 -21.94
C VAL A 189 9.05 -3.16 -21.70
N ALA A 190 8.30 -3.81 -22.59
CA ALA A 190 6.85 -3.95 -22.45
C ALA A 190 6.49 -4.67 -21.13
N GLN A 191 7.17 -5.77 -20.80
CA GLN A 191 6.93 -6.49 -19.55
C GLN A 191 7.30 -5.66 -18.32
N ALA A 192 8.44 -4.96 -18.35
CA ALA A 192 8.90 -4.13 -17.23
C ALA A 192 7.95 -2.94 -16.96
N VAL A 193 7.54 -2.23 -18.02
CA VAL A 193 6.59 -1.11 -17.90
C VAL A 193 5.25 -1.60 -17.39
N THR A 194 4.70 -2.66 -18.00
CA THR A 194 3.42 -3.25 -17.58
C THR A 194 3.46 -3.66 -16.12
N ALA A 195 4.51 -4.35 -15.67
CA ALA A 195 4.65 -4.79 -14.28
C ALA A 195 4.69 -3.60 -13.31
N ALA A 196 5.46 -2.55 -13.64
CA ALA A 196 5.57 -1.36 -12.80
C ALA A 196 4.26 -0.59 -12.69
N LEU A 197 3.53 -0.40 -13.81
CA LEU A 197 2.24 0.27 -13.81
C LEU A 197 1.18 -0.54 -13.07
N ARG A 198 1.15 -1.87 -13.26
CA ARG A 198 0.22 -2.78 -12.57
C ARG A 198 0.41 -2.79 -11.07
N ASP A 199 1.66 -2.86 -10.58
CA ASP A 199 1.93 -2.84 -9.15
C ASP A 199 1.44 -1.53 -8.50
N ASN A 200 1.71 -0.40 -9.14
CA ASN A 200 1.28 0.91 -8.62
C ASN A 200 -0.25 1.12 -8.70
N ALA A 201 -0.89 0.70 -9.79
CA ALA A 201 -2.36 0.72 -9.91
C ALA A 201 -3.01 -0.15 -8.84
N ALA A 202 -2.47 -1.37 -8.64
CA ALA A 202 -2.97 -2.30 -7.65
C ALA A 202 -2.86 -1.74 -6.23
N ARG A 203 -1.73 -1.11 -5.89
CA ARG A 203 -1.54 -0.45 -4.59
C ARG A 203 -2.52 0.71 -4.39
N LEU A 204 -2.74 1.52 -5.43
CA LEU A 204 -3.67 2.65 -5.36
C LEU A 204 -5.09 2.16 -5.05
N VAL A 205 -5.64 1.27 -5.88
CA VAL A 205 -7.01 0.74 -5.71
C VAL A 205 -7.22 0.09 -4.34
N ARG A 206 -6.26 -0.71 -3.86
CA ARG A 206 -6.37 -1.36 -2.54
C ARG A 206 -6.37 -0.36 -1.40
N ASN A 207 -5.51 0.64 -1.47
CA ASN A 207 -5.42 1.63 -0.40
C ASN A 207 -6.58 2.64 -0.42
N GLU A 208 -7.18 2.93 -1.57
CA GLU A 208 -8.42 3.72 -1.63
C GLU A 208 -9.57 3.03 -0.90
N ALA A 209 -9.70 1.71 -0.99
CA ALA A 209 -10.67 0.97 -0.20
C ALA A 209 -10.44 1.11 1.33
N ILE A 210 -9.17 1.16 1.76
CA ILE A 210 -8.79 1.43 3.16
C ILE A 210 -9.08 2.91 3.54
N VAL A 211 -8.86 3.84 2.61
CA VAL A 211 -9.22 5.27 2.79
C VAL A 211 -10.73 5.41 3.03
N LEU A 212 -11.55 4.71 2.26
CA LEU A 212 -13.01 4.72 2.40
C LEU A 212 -13.46 4.06 3.72
N GLU A 213 -12.82 2.99 4.15
CA GLU A 213 -13.10 2.31 5.42
C GLU A 213 -12.77 3.21 6.63
N GLY A 214 -11.64 3.91 6.60
CA GLY A 214 -11.37 5.06 7.45
C GLY A 214 -10.75 4.80 8.81
N SER A 215 -10.61 3.56 9.27
CA SER A 215 -10.04 3.27 10.59
C SER A 215 -8.51 3.36 10.61
N ASP A 216 -7.84 3.17 9.46
CA ASP A 216 -6.39 3.14 9.35
C ASP A 216 -5.85 4.35 8.57
N PRO A 217 -5.19 5.33 9.23
CA PRO A 217 -4.59 6.49 8.55
C PRO A 217 -3.48 6.08 7.57
N GLU A 218 -2.93 4.87 7.69
CA GLU A 218 -1.95 4.33 6.76
C GLU A 218 -2.52 4.18 5.35
N GLY A 219 -3.84 4.01 5.19
CA GLY A 219 -4.52 3.97 3.89
C GLY A 219 -4.22 5.19 3.03
N VAL A 220 -4.38 6.40 3.58
CA VAL A 220 -4.08 7.65 2.87
C VAL A 220 -2.59 7.74 2.53
N HIS A 221 -1.71 7.39 3.47
CA HIS A 221 -0.26 7.37 3.23
C HIS A 221 0.10 6.45 2.07
N GLN A 222 -0.37 5.22 2.06
CA GLN A 222 -0.05 4.23 1.03
C GLN A 222 -0.69 4.56 -0.33
N ALA A 223 -1.92 5.09 -0.36
CA ALA A 223 -2.55 5.60 -1.58
C ALA A 223 -1.70 6.74 -2.19
N ARG A 224 -1.25 7.70 -1.37
CA ARG A 224 -0.34 8.77 -1.81
C ARG A 224 0.99 8.25 -2.33
N VAL A 225 1.57 7.26 -1.66
CA VAL A 225 2.81 6.60 -2.12
C VAL A 225 2.58 5.92 -3.47
N ALA A 226 1.47 5.20 -3.65
CA ALA A 226 1.13 4.51 -4.88
C ALA A 226 0.90 5.49 -6.05
N CYS A 227 0.11 6.54 -5.83
CA CYS A 227 -0.12 7.63 -6.80
C CYS A 227 1.21 8.27 -7.24
N ARG A 228 2.06 8.63 -6.29
CA ARG A 228 3.38 9.22 -6.57
C ARG A 228 4.30 8.24 -7.31
N ARG A 229 4.30 6.95 -6.96
CA ARG A 229 5.10 5.91 -7.64
C ARG A 229 4.62 5.69 -9.07
N TYR A 230 3.30 5.65 -9.28
CA TYR A 230 2.73 5.52 -10.62
C TYR A 230 3.16 6.69 -11.52
N ARG A 231 2.98 7.91 -11.02
CA ARG A 231 3.39 9.13 -11.70
C ARG A 231 4.90 9.17 -12.01
N SER A 232 5.71 8.67 -11.08
CA SER A 232 7.16 8.57 -11.27
C SER A 232 7.56 7.48 -12.25
N ALA A 233 6.83 6.36 -12.29
CA ALA A 233 7.01 5.32 -13.30
C ALA A 233 6.75 5.86 -14.69
N LEU A 234 5.62 6.54 -14.93
CA LEU A 234 5.31 7.22 -16.18
C LEU A 234 6.42 8.20 -16.59
N GLN A 235 6.99 8.95 -15.64
CA GLN A 235 8.11 9.87 -15.92
C GLN A 235 9.42 9.13 -16.26
N THR A 236 9.70 8.02 -15.58
CA THR A 236 10.92 7.23 -15.81
C THR A 236 10.88 6.57 -17.18
N PHE A 237 9.72 6.04 -17.54
CA PHE A 237 9.48 5.34 -18.79
C PHE A 237 9.04 6.27 -19.95
N ALA A 238 8.92 7.59 -19.73
CA ALA A 238 8.50 8.54 -20.74
C ALA A 238 9.24 8.41 -22.09
N PRO A 239 10.57 8.11 -22.14
CA PRO A 239 11.27 7.93 -23.41
C PRO A 239 10.85 6.70 -24.22
N VAL A 240 10.11 5.76 -23.65
CA VAL A 240 9.61 4.54 -24.32
C VAL A 240 8.08 4.51 -24.41
N LEU A 241 7.42 5.57 -23.98
CA LEU A 241 5.98 5.73 -23.97
C LEU A 241 5.53 6.85 -24.92
N GLU A 242 4.30 6.76 -25.38
CA GLU A 242 3.67 7.80 -26.17
C GLU A 242 3.55 9.10 -25.33
N PRO A 243 4.06 10.26 -25.83
CA PRO A 243 4.19 11.47 -25.01
C PRO A 243 2.87 12.08 -24.53
N ALA A 244 1.86 12.18 -25.42
CA ALA A 244 0.59 12.81 -25.08
C ALA A 244 -0.18 11.97 -24.05
N TRP A 245 -0.25 10.66 -24.25
CA TRP A 245 -0.85 9.71 -23.31
C TRP A 245 -0.15 9.76 -21.93
N THR A 246 1.18 9.84 -21.93
CA THR A 246 1.95 9.91 -20.68
C THR A 246 1.69 11.22 -19.92
N ALA A 247 1.57 12.35 -20.63
CA ALA A 247 1.31 13.65 -20.03
C ALA A 247 -0.09 13.69 -19.39
N GLU A 248 -1.12 13.23 -20.09
CA GLU A 248 -2.51 13.19 -19.60
C GLU A 248 -2.63 12.41 -18.28
N LEU A 249 -2.17 11.16 -18.24
CA LEU A 249 -2.21 10.35 -17.02
C LEU A 249 -1.40 10.95 -15.87
N ARG A 250 -0.27 11.61 -16.16
CA ARG A 250 0.53 12.25 -15.12
C ARG A 250 -0.13 13.48 -14.53
N ASP A 251 -0.90 14.22 -15.31
CA ASP A 251 -1.62 15.40 -14.84
C ASP A 251 -2.82 14.98 -13.97
N GLU A 252 -3.59 13.97 -14.38
CA GLU A 252 -4.68 13.42 -13.59
C GLU A 252 -4.17 12.85 -12.24
N LEU A 253 -3.10 12.05 -12.26
CA LEU A 253 -2.43 11.59 -11.03
C LEU A 253 -1.83 12.74 -10.21
N GLY A 254 -1.52 13.87 -10.84
CA GLY A 254 -1.08 15.10 -10.17
C GLY A 254 -2.18 15.67 -9.29
N THR A 255 -3.39 15.76 -9.80
CA THR A 255 -4.58 16.25 -9.09
C THR A 255 -4.91 15.33 -7.91
N LEU A 256 -5.06 14.03 -8.13
CA LEU A 256 -5.28 13.06 -7.05
C LEU A 256 -4.18 13.10 -5.99
N GLY A 257 -2.92 13.27 -6.42
CA GLY A 257 -1.77 13.39 -5.53
C GLY A 257 -1.81 14.64 -4.65
N THR A 258 -2.47 15.71 -5.10
CA THR A 258 -2.70 16.94 -4.31
C THR A 258 -3.75 16.69 -3.23
N ASP A 259 -4.87 16.05 -3.57
CA ASP A 259 -5.95 15.75 -2.61
C ASP A 259 -5.47 14.79 -1.51
N LEU A 260 -4.80 13.70 -1.89
CA LEU A 260 -4.13 12.78 -0.95
C LEU A 260 -3.05 13.51 -0.12
N GLY A 261 -2.39 14.50 -0.72
CA GLY A 261 -1.38 15.33 -0.10
C GLY A 261 -1.94 16.18 1.01
N ALA A 262 -3.06 16.85 0.78
CA ALA A 262 -3.69 17.75 1.75
C ALA A 262 -4.01 17.06 3.08
N VAL A 263 -4.50 15.81 3.04
CA VAL A 263 -4.74 15.01 4.25
C VAL A 263 -3.41 14.62 4.91
N ARG A 264 -2.48 14.05 4.13
CA ARG A 264 -1.24 13.52 4.68
C ARG A 264 -0.31 14.57 5.24
N ASP A 265 -0.21 15.73 4.62
CA ASP A 265 0.67 16.82 5.07
C ASP A 265 0.20 17.37 6.43
N THR A 266 -1.11 17.50 6.64
CA THR A 266 -1.70 17.85 7.95
C THR A 266 -1.47 16.77 9.01
N GLU A 267 -1.58 15.48 8.68
CA GLU A 267 -1.30 14.38 9.61
C GLU A 267 0.18 14.35 10.06
N VAL A 268 1.10 14.51 9.10
CA VAL A 268 2.54 14.55 9.39
C VAL A 268 2.86 15.74 10.29
N LEU A 269 2.32 16.90 9.96
CA LEU A 269 2.55 18.13 10.74
C LEU A 269 2.00 17.98 12.17
N LEU A 270 0.76 17.50 12.35
CA LEU A 270 0.17 17.24 13.66
C LEU A 270 1.01 16.29 14.50
N THR A 271 1.42 15.16 13.89
CA THR A 271 2.23 14.15 14.58
C THR A 271 3.58 14.74 15.00
N ARG A 272 4.22 15.50 14.10
CA ARG A 272 5.51 16.14 14.37
C ARG A 272 5.42 17.16 15.50
N LEU A 273 4.43 18.06 15.46
CA LEU A 273 4.28 19.10 16.47
C LEU A 273 3.91 18.54 17.84
N ARG A 274 3.07 17.49 17.92
CA ARG A 274 2.80 16.81 19.17
C ARG A 274 4.05 16.14 19.75
N ALA A 275 4.85 15.47 18.91
CA ALA A 275 6.11 14.89 19.33
C ALA A 275 7.11 15.97 19.83
N SER A 276 7.13 17.14 19.19
CA SER A 276 7.97 18.26 19.62
C SER A 276 7.51 18.86 20.94
N ALA A 277 6.20 18.96 21.15
CA ALA A 277 5.60 19.43 22.40
C ALA A 277 5.94 18.49 23.56
N ALA A 278 5.78 17.18 23.35
CA ALA A 278 6.15 16.14 24.34
C ALA A 278 7.64 16.23 24.72
N ALA A 279 8.52 16.35 23.74
CA ALA A 279 9.96 16.44 23.95
C ALA A 279 10.41 17.69 24.74
N ARG A 280 9.60 18.74 24.78
CA ARG A 280 9.88 20.03 25.48
C ARG A 280 9.02 20.26 26.72
N GLY A 281 8.12 19.34 27.04
CA GLY A 281 7.24 19.48 28.23
C GLY A 281 6.23 20.64 28.10
N VAL A 282 5.86 21.01 26.87
CA VAL A 282 4.83 22.04 26.61
C VAL A 282 3.53 21.40 26.13
N GLU A 283 3.30 20.15 26.49
CA GLU A 283 2.01 19.49 26.32
C GLU A 283 0.98 20.16 27.25
N GLY A 284 -0.24 20.35 26.76
CA GLY A 284 -1.31 20.92 27.56
C GLY A 284 -2.37 21.59 26.70
N GLU A 285 -3.34 22.23 27.37
CA GLU A 285 -4.49 22.84 26.72
C GLU A 285 -4.11 23.89 25.68
N ALA A 286 -3.12 24.74 25.98
CA ALA A 286 -2.65 25.75 25.04
C ALA A 286 -2.11 25.17 23.75
N THR A 287 -1.35 24.08 23.84
CA THR A 287 -0.84 23.35 22.66
C THR A 287 -1.96 22.69 21.88
N GLU A 288 -2.91 22.02 22.54
CA GLU A 288 -4.03 21.40 21.82
C GLU A 288 -4.94 22.46 21.17
N ARG A 289 -5.13 23.62 21.80
CA ARG A 289 -5.82 24.79 21.20
C ARG A 289 -5.05 25.32 19.98
N LEU A 290 -3.72 25.41 20.05
CA LEU A 290 -2.89 25.75 18.89
C LEU A 290 -3.10 24.77 17.74
N LEU A 291 -3.06 23.46 18.02
CA LEU A 291 -3.17 22.42 17.02
C LEU A 291 -4.61 22.16 16.54
N SER A 292 -5.62 22.69 17.23
CA SER A 292 -7.05 22.49 16.87
C SER A 292 -7.37 22.92 15.44
N ARG A 293 -6.70 23.96 14.93
CA ARG A 293 -6.81 24.41 13.55
C ARG A 293 -6.37 23.32 12.56
N LEU A 294 -5.21 22.67 12.80
CA LEU A 294 -4.73 21.59 11.95
C LEU A 294 -5.66 20.35 12.01
N VAL A 295 -6.25 20.10 13.18
CA VAL A 295 -7.26 19.05 13.32
C VAL A 295 -8.47 19.35 12.43
N GLY A 296 -8.95 20.59 12.43
CA GLY A 296 -10.04 21.03 11.55
C GLY A 296 -9.67 20.96 10.07
N GLU A 297 -8.49 21.45 9.69
CA GLU A 297 -7.99 21.36 8.31
C GLU A 297 -7.88 19.90 7.83
N ARG A 298 -7.43 18.98 8.70
CA ARG A 298 -7.38 17.53 8.38
C ARG A 298 -8.77 16.95 8.13
N VAL A 299 -9.76 17.30 8.95
CA VAL A 299 -11.14 16.81 8.76
C VAL A 299 -11.68 17.29 7.42
N LEU A 300 -11.57 18.58 7.12
CA LEU A 300 -12.03 19.16 5.85
C LEU A 300 -11.31 18.53 4.65
N ALA A 301 -9.99 18.38 4.71
CA ALA A 301 -9.21 17.74 3.65
C ALA A 301 -9.63 16.28 3.42
N ARG A 302 -9.94 15.56 4.51
CA ARG A 302 -10.45 14.21 4.43
C ARG A 302 -11.83 14.14 3.78
N ASP A 303 -12.75 15.00 4.15
CA ASP A 303 -14.10 15.04 3.57
C ASP A 303 -14.03 15.33 2.06
N VAL A 304 -13.17 16.26 1.64
CA VAL A 304 -12.89 16.52 0.23
C VAL A 304 -12.33 15.29 -0.46
N LEU A 305 -11.33 14.61 0.13
CA LEU A 305 -10.74 13.41 -0.43
C LEU A 305 -11.78 12.28 -0.61
N ILE A 306 -12.64 12.06 0.38
CA ILE A 306 -13.71 11.05 0.30
C ILE A 306 -14.66 11.42 -0.86
N SER A 307 -15.10 12.67 -0.96
CA SER A 307 -15.92 13.14 -2.07
C SER A 307 -15.27 12.88 -3.43
N VAL A 308 -13.95 13.12 -3.55
CA VAL A 308 -13.20 12.85 -4.79
C VAL A 308 -13.18 11.36 -5.10
N VAL A 309 -12.82 10.52 -4.14
CA VAL A 309 -12.71 9.06 -4.32
C VAL A 309 -14.07 8.41 -4.66
N GLU A 310 -15.17 8.98 -4.17
CA GLU A 310 -16.54 8.52 -4.47
C GLU A 310 -17.11 9.10 -5.77
N SER A 311 -16.42 10.04 -6.42
CA SER A 311 -16.89 10.69 -7.64
C SER A 311 -16.85 9.78 -8.86
N HIS A 312 -17.70 10.09 -9.85
CA HIS A 312 -17.73 9.38 -11.13
C HIS A 312 -16.42 9.55 -11.91
N GLU A 313 -15.91 10.77 -11.93
CA GLU A 313 -14.67 11.15 -12.61
C GLU A 313 -13.48 10.35 -12.08
N HIS A 314 -13.43 10.12 -10.74
CA HIS A 314 -12.41 9.31 -10.14
C HIS A 314 -12.52 7.81 -10.54
N GLY A 315 -13.72 7.27 -10.60
CA GLY A 315 -13.96 5.92 -11.09
C GLY A 315 -13.48 5.73 -12.54
N GLU A 316 -13.70 6.73 -13.41
CA GLU A 316 -13.17 6.75 -14.76
C GLU A 316 -11.63 6.83 -14.78
N LEU A 317 -11.04 7.66 -13.93
CA LEU A 317 -9.57 7.70 -13.77
C LEU A 317 -9.02 6.32 -13.41
N LEU A 318 -9.60 5.63 -12.41
CA LEU A 318 -9.18 4.27 -12.06
C LEU A 318 -9.30 3.30 -13.24
N GLN A 319 -10.36 3.39 -14.05
CA GLN A 319 -10.50 2.57 -15.25
C GLN A 319 -9.36 2.84 -16.24
N ARG A 320 -9.04 4.11 -16.51
CA ARG A 320 -7.93 4.50 -17.39
C ARG A 320 -6.58 4.01 -16.86
N LEU A 321 -6.31 4.17 -15.54
CA LEU A 321 -5.07 3.69 -14.92
C LEU A 321 -4.91 2.17 -15.01
N LEU A 322 -5.99 1.41 -14.84
CA LEU A 322 -5.97 -0.05 -14.94
C LEU A 322 -5.85 -0.52 -16.41
N ALA A 323 -6.48 0.18 -17.35
CA ALA A 323 -6.30 -0.07 -18.77
C ALA A 323 -4.85 0.22 -19.19
N ALA A 324 -4.31 1.37 -18.77
CA ALA A 324 -2.92 1.76 -18.98
C ALA A 324 -1.93 0.74 -18.39
N ALA A 325 -2.22 0.19 -17.22
CA ALA A 325 -1.42 -0.85 -16.57
C ALA A 325 -1.52 -2.22 -17.27
N SER A 326 -2.56 -2.45 -18.05
CA SER A 326 -2.74 -3.69 -18.81
C SER A 326 -2.18 -3.58 -20.23
N HIS A 327 -2.34 -2.41 -20.86
CA HIS A 327 -1.96 -2.11 -22.23
C HIS A 327 -1.32 -0.71 -22.29
N PRO A 328 -0.07 -0.54 -21.82
CA PRO A 328 0.61 0.75 -21.89
C PRO A 328 0.86 1.16 -23.33
N ALA A 329 0.71 2.46 -23.63
CA ALA A 329 1.00 3.02 -24.95
C ALA A 329 2.52 3.10 -25.19
N LEU A 330 3.13 1.97 -25.52
CA LEU A 330 4.56 1.84 -25.78
C LEU A 330 4.90 2.30 -27.21
N LEU A 331 6.07 2.88 -27.38
CA LEU A 331 6.65 3.12 -28.70
C LEU A 331 7.04 1.76 -29.31
N PRO A 332 6.55 1.43 -30.53
CA PRO A 332 6.71 0.09 -31.11
C PRO A 332 8.19 -0.37 -31.22
N GLU A 333 9.10 0.57 -31.51
CA GLU A 333 10.51 0.32 -31.69
C GLU A 333 11.25 -0.09 -30.41
N THR A 334 10.68 0.21 -29.23
CA THR A 334 11.30 -0.09 -27.95
C THR A 334 10.65 -1.24 -27.21
N ALA A 335 9.41 -1.55 -27.49
CA ALA A 335 8.58 -2.47 -26.71
C ALA A 335 9.19 -3.88 -26.53
N GLY A 336 9.81 -4.41 -27.57
CA GLY A 336 10.43 -5.74 -27.60
C GLY A 336 11.90 -5.77 -27.14
N GLN A 337 12.54 -4.61 -26.92
CA GLN A 337 13.93 -4.56 -26.50
C GLN A 337 14.12 -5.11 -25.08
N PRO A 338 15.31 -5.67 -24.74
CA PRO A 338 15.62 -6.03 -23.37
C PRO A 338 15.49 -4.83 -22.43
N ALA A 339 14.76 -4.98 -21.34
CA ALA A 339 14.49 -3.86 -20.42
C ALA A 339 15.76 -3.29 -19.80
N SER A 340 16.76 -4.14 -19.51
CA SER A 340 18.05 -3.71 -18.98
C SER A 340 18.77 -2.72 -19.90
N ASP A 341 18.73 -2.95 -21.21
CA ASP A 341 19.47 -2.14 -22.19
C ASP A 341 18.91 -0.73 -22.32
N VAL A 342 17.60 -0.59 -22.11
CA VAL A 342 16.90 0.70 -22.20
C VAL A 342 16.86 1.42 -20.84
N LEU A 343 16.59 0.70 -19.74
CA LEU A 343 16.36 1.32 -18.44
C LEU A 343 17.65 1.71 -17.71
N LEU A 344 18.77 1.00 -17.91
CA LEU A 344 20.07 1.37 -17.32
C LEU A 344 20.54 2.76 -17.76
N PRO A 345 20.54 3.12 -19.06
CA PRO A 345 20.85 4.48 -19.49
C PRO A 345 19.93 5.56 -18.90
N LEU A 346 18.63 5.29 -18.79
CA LEU A 346 17.66 6.22 -18.20
C LEU A 346 17.93 6.46 -16.71
N MET A 347 18.20 5.39 -15.97
CA MET A 347 18.61 5.49 -14.56
C MET A 347 19.93 6.26 -14.44
N GLY A 348 20.93 5.96 -15.28
CA GLY A 348 22.20 6.69 -15.33
C GLY A 348 22.01 8.18 -15.58
N ALA A 349 21.06 8.58 -16.42
CA ALA A 349 20.71 9.98 -16.64
C ALA A 349 20.13 10.64 -15.37
N SER A 350 19.26 9.93 -14.66
CA SER A 350 18.68 10.39 -13.38
C SER A 350 19.75 10.55 -12.31
N TRP A 351 20.69 9.60 -12.23
CA TRP A 351 21.85 9.67 -11.33
C TRP A 351 22.74 10.88 -11.64
N ARG A 352 23.12 11.07 -12.91
CA ARG A 352 23.95 12.23 -13.32
C ARG A 352 23.27 13.56 -12.96
N LYS A 353 21.94 13.65 -13.06
CA LYS A 353 21.18 14.85 -12.68
C LYS A 353 21.26 15.10 -11.18
N LEU A 354 21.06 14.05 -10.35
CA LEU A 354 21.20 14.12 -8.91
C LEU A 354 22.62 14.52 -8.50
N ALA A 355 23.65 13.86 -9.06
CA ALA A 355 25.06 14.11 -8.75
C ALA A 355 25.45 15.54 -9.08
N ARG A 356 25.11 16.03 -10.29
CA ARG A 356 25.37 17.43 -10.66
C ARG A 356 24.73 18.43 -9.71
N ARG A 357 23.53 18.13 -9.21
CA ARG A 357 22.85 19.02 -8.27
C ARG A 357 23.53 19.01 -6.91
N ALA A 358 23.89 17.84 -6.37
CA ALA A 358 24.59 17.72 -5.10
C ALA A 358 25.96 18.42 -5.11
N HIS A 359 26.71 18.32 -6.24
CA HIS A 359 28.02 18.97 -6.37
C HIS A 359 27.96 20.49 -6.58
N ARG A 360 26.80 21.05 -6.89
CA ARG A 360 26.62 22.50 -7.06
C ARG A 360 26.20 23.20 -5.77
N LEU A 361 25.85 22.44 -4.74
CA LEU A 361 25.51 23.03 -3.46
C LEU A 361 26.79 23.54 -2.78
N ASP A 362 26.68 24.74 -2.24
CA ASP A 362 27.73 25.35 -1.41
C ASP A 362 27.77 24.76 0.01
N ASP A 363 28.59 25.34 0.87
CA ASP A 363 28.75 24.87 2.25
C ASP A 363 27.50 25.11 3.11
N HIS A 364 26.69 26.12 2.78
CA HIS A 364 25.47 26.48 3.51
C HIS A 364 24.27 26.60 2.56
N PRO A 365 23.78 25.46 2.03
CA PRO A 365 22.71 25.48 1.04
C PRO A 365 21.41 26.01 1.62
N GLY A 366 20.69 26.79 0.81
CA GLY A 366 19.37 27.29 1.14
C GLY A 366 18.29 26.19 1.16
N ASP A 367 17.17 26.45 1.81
CA ASP A 367 16.05 25.50 1.90
C ASP A 367 15.50 25.11 0.52
N VAL A 368 15.49 26.07 -0.43
CA VAL A 368 15.06 25.83 -1.82
C VAL A 368 16.00 24.83 -2.51
N ASP A 369 17.31 24.97 -2.30
CA ASP A 369 18.31 24.10 -2.93
C ASP A 369 18.24 22.68 -2.38
N LEU A 370 18.09 22.53 -1.07
CA LEU A 370 17.87 21.23 -0.41
C LEU A 370 16.55 20.56 -0.87
N HIS A 371 15.48 21.35 -1.00
CA HIS A 371 14.21 20.85 -1.54
C HIS A 371 14.38 20.35 -2.99
N GLN A 372 15.10 21.06 -3.82
CA GLN A 372 15.38 20.65 -5.19
C GLN A 372 16.29 19.40 -5.25
N LEU A 373 17.25 19.26 -4.33
CA LEU A 373 18.05 18.03 -4.18
C LEU A 373 17.18 16.85 -3.78
N ARG A 374 16.24 17.04 -2.84
CA ARG A 374 15.24 16.04 -2.43
C ARG A 374 14.38 15.57 -3.60
N ILE A 375 13.93 16.49 -4.47
CA ILE A 375 13.17 16.13 -5.68
C ILE A 375 14.03 15.28 -6.62
N ALA A 376 15.31 15.64 -6.82
CA ALA A 376 16.22 14.87 -7.67
C ALA A 376 16.51 13.47 -7.08
N ALA A 377 16.73 13.38 -5.77
CA ALA A 377 16.92 12.11 -5.06
C ALA A 377 15.70 11.19 -5.19
N LYS A 378 14.49 11.72 -5.03
CA LYS A 378 13.23 10.96 -5.25
C LYS A 378 13.16 10.40 -6.67
N LYS A 379 13.42 11.22 -7.70
CA LYS A 379 13.37 10.79 -9.10
C LYS A 379 14.40 9.68 -9.38
N CYS A 380 15.62 9.84 -8.86
CA CYS A 380 16.67 8.83 -9.00
C CYS A 380 16.28 7.52 -8.30
N ARG A 381 15.74 7.58 -7.06
CA ARG A 381 15.29 6.40 -6.33
C ARG A 381 14.22 5.61 -7.09
N TYR A 382 13.23 6.28 -7.67
CA TYR A 382 12.18 5.60 -8.42
C TYR A 382 12.70 4.96 -9.72
N ALA A 383 13.65 5.62 -10.40
CA ALA A 383 14.32 5.02 -11.55
C ALA A 383 15.11 3.76 -11.18
N VAL A 384 15.78 3.77 -10.02
CA VAL A 384 16.50 2.59 -9.49
C VAL A 384 15.54 1.49 -9.08
N LEU A 385 14.42 1.84 -8.41
CA LEU A 385 13.41 0.87 -7.98
C LEU A 385 12.77 0.12 -9.17
N ALA A 386 12.64 0.76 -10.33
CA ALA A 386 12.17 0.11 -11.55
C ALA A 386 13.09 -1.01 -12.05
N LEU A 387 14.39 -0.97 -11.68
CA LEU A 387 15.38 -2.00 -12.03
C LEU A 387 15.46 -3.15 -11.02
N VAL A 388 14.90 -2.99 -9.81
CA VAL A 388 14.98 -4.02 -8.77
C VAL A 388 14.38 -5.36 -9.21
N PRO A 389 13.19 -5.41 -9.84
CA PRO A 389 12.61 -6.67 -10.32
C PRO A 389 13.44 -7.36 -11.40
N LEU A 390 14.25 -6.59 -12.16
CA LEU A 390 15.08 -7.08 -13.27
C LEU A 390 16.47 -7.55 -12.82
N LEU A 391 17.09 -6.81 -11.89
CA LEU A 391 18.51 -6.94 -11.54
C LEU A 391 18.75 -7.28 -10.05
N GLY A 392 17.69 -7.38 -9.25
CA GLY A 392 17.75 -7.87 -7.86
C GLY A 392 18.50 -6.94 -6.89
N ASP A 393 19.42 -7.53 -6.12
CA ASP A 393 20.05 -6.91 -4.94
C ASP A 393 20.90 -5.67 -5.23
N GLY A 394 21.49 -5.55 -6.41
CA GLY A 394 22.30 -4.40 -6.80
C GLY A 394 21.50 -3.10 -6.69
N PRO A 395 20.48 -2.92 -7.53
CA PRO A 395 19.57 -1.78 -7.47
C PRO A 395 18.87 -1.64 -6.10
N ALA A 396 18.50 -2.73 -5.45
CA ALA A 396 17.82 -2.68 -4.14
C ALA A 396 18.68 -1.97 -3.09
N ARG A 397 19.99 -2.27 -3.02
CA ARG A 397 20.93 -1.59 -2.11
C ARG A 397 21.06 -0.09 -2.40
N ILE A 398 21.10 0.28 -3.67
CA ILE A 398 21.17 1.69 -4.07
C ILE A 398 19.86 2.41 -3.74
N ALA A 399 18.72 1.79 -4.00
CA ALA A 399 17.42 2.34 -3.65
C ALA A 399 17.28 2.59 -2.14
N ALA A 400 17.82 1.68 -1.31
CA ALA A 400 17.86 1.84 0.14
C ALA A 400 18.72 3.06 0.56
N ARG A 401 19.93 3.22 -0.01
CA ARG A 401 20.79 4.38 0.27
C ARG A 401 20.17 5.70 -0.20
N LEU A 402 19.52 5.70 -1.37
CA LEU A 402 18.74 6.84 -1.84
C LEU A 402 17.55 7.13 -0.90
N GLY A 403 16.98 6.10 -0.28
CA GLY A 403 16.00 6.22 0.77
C GLY A 403 16.54 7.03 1.95
N THR A 404 17.68 6.63 2.52
CA THR A 404 18.33 7.34 3.63
C THR A 404 18.58 8.82 3.30
N LEU A 405 19.12 9.13 2.10
CA LEU A 405 19.29 10.51 1.67
C LEU A 405 17.95 11.27 1.57
N GLN A 406 16.93 10.61 1.04
CA GLN A 406 15.60 11.19 0.90
C GLN A 406 14.95 11.46 2.26
N ASP A 407 15.14 10.57 3.23
CA ASP A 407 14.56 10.69 4.57
C ASP A 407 15.24 11.83 5.34
N THR A 408 16.56 11.95 5.26
CA THR A 408 17.32 13.09 5.84
C THR A 408 16.86 14.43 5.26
N LEU A 409 16.78 14.54 3.92
CA LEU A 409 16.29 15.76 3.25
C LEU A 409 14.79 15.99 3.50
N GLY A 410 14.05 14.92 3.79
CA GLY A 410 12.63 14.95 4.15
C GLY A 410 12.44 15.60 5.51
N ASP A 411 13.18 15.14 6.51
CA ASP A 411 13.07 15.66 7.88
C ASP A 411 13.43 17.14 7.98
N GLN A 412 14.47 17.58 7.26
CA GLN A 412 14.83 18.99 7.14
C GLN A 412 13.68 19.82 6.50
N HIS A 413 13.13 19.35 5.39
CA HIS A 413 12.02 20.03 4.72
C HIS A 413 10.77 20.12 5.60
N ASP A 414 10.43 19.02 6.29
CA ASP A 414 9.27 18.97 7.17
C ASP A 414 9.44 19.89 8.40
N ALA A 415 10.69 20.07 8.88
CA ALA A 415 11.02 21.04 9.91
C ALA A 415 10.82 22.50 9.43
N VAL A 416 11.23 22.82 8.20
CA VAL A 416 10.99 24.13 7.59
C VAL A 416 9.50 24.42 7.45
N VAL A 417 8.74 23.43 6.96
CA VAL A 417 7.27 23.57 6.80
C VAL A 417 6.60 23.80 8.17
N ALA A 418 6.99 23.03 9.19
CA ALA A 418 6.48 23.18 10.54
C ALA A 418 6.83 24.55 11.13
N GLY A 419 8.07 25.00 10.95
CA GLY A 419 8.51 26.33 11.38
C GLY A 419 7.71 27.45 10.74
N ASN A 420 7.47 27.40 9.45
CA ASN A 420 6.68 28.41 8.73
C ASN A 420 5.23 28.44 9.24
N TRP A 421 4.60 27.27 9.42
CA TRP A 421 3.25 27.19 9.97
C TRP A 421 3.18 27.77 11.39
N LEU A 422 4.15 27.46 12.26
CA LEU A 422 4.22 27.98 13.62
C LEU A 422 4.44 29.50 13.64
N GLN A 423 5.28 30.03 12.76
CA GLN A 423 5.50 31.46 12.62
C GLN A 423 4.21 32.20 12.27
N GLU A 424 3.41 31.66 11.35
CA GLU A 424 2.10 32.20 11.04
C GLU A 424 1.13 32.09 12.23
N ALA A 425 1.18 30.98 12.98
CA ALA A 425 0.34 30.79 14.16
C ALA A 425 0.66 31.79 15.26
N VAL A 426 1.94 32.05 15.52
CA VAL A 426 2.37 33.13 16.47
C VAL A 426 1.82 34.50 16.07
N GLY A 427 1.94 34.84 14.76
CA GLY A 427 1.44 36.16 14.26
C GLY A 427 -0.09 36.35 14.37
N ARG A 428 -0.83 35.24 14.52
CA ARG A 428 -2.31 35.27 14.67
C ARG A 428 -2.79 35.02 16.09
N ALA A 429 -1.90 34.62 17.01
CA ALA A 429 -2.29 34.28 18.37
C ALA A 429 -2.63 35.54 19.18
N THR A 430 -3.84 35.60 19.73
CA THR A 430 -4.29 36.62 20.68
C THR A 430 -4.12 36.15 22.13
N ASP A 431 -3.98 34.84 22.35
CA ASP A 431 -3.78 34.22 23.65
C ASP A 431 -2.28 34.09 23.92
N PRO A 432 -1.75 34.67 25.01
CA PRO A 432 -0.32 34.60 25.35
C PRO A 432 0.20 33.17 25.55
N GLU A 433 -0.63 32.23 26.07
CA GLU A 433 -0.24 30.84 26.29
C GLU A 433 -0.06 30.08 24.98
N ILE A 434 -0.96 30.32 24.02
CA ILE A 434 -0.87 29.80 22.66
C ILE A 434 0.37 30.36 21.96
N ALA A 435 0.61 31.69 22.08
CA ALA A 435 1.78 32.33 21.49
C ALA A 435 3.08 31.77 22.08
N PHE A 436 3.13 31.54 23.39
CA PHE A 436 4.29 30.92 24.05
C PHE A 436 4.52 29.51 23.55
N ALA A 437 3.50 28.64 23.54
CA ALA A 437 3.61 27.27 23.05
C ALA A 437 4.09 27.24 21.59
N ALA A 438 3.52 28.07 20.72
CA ALA A 438 3.93 28.18 19.33
C ALA A 438 5.38 28.65 19.18
N GLY A 439 5.83 29.60 19.99
CA GLY A 439 7.21 30.09 20.00
C GLY A 439 8.23 29.04 20.42
N VAL A 440 7.92 28.25 21.47
CA VAL A 440 8.77 27.13 21.90
C VAL A 440 8.90 26.10 20.78
N LEU A 441 7.78 25.69 20.17
CA LEU A 441 7.77 24.72 19.07
C LEU A 441 8.50 25.25 17.84
N TYR A 442 8.34 26.54 17.53
CA TYR A 442 9.08 27.19 16.43
C TYR A 442 10.59 27.10 16.64
N GLY A 443 11.09 27.37 17.87
CA GLY A 443 12.50 27.24 18.20
C GLY A 443 13.02 25.82 17.95
N VAL A 444 12.24 24.79 18.34
CA VAL A 444 12.60 23.39 18.11
C VAL A 444 12.71 23.06 16.62
N GLU A 445 11.73 23.49 15.83
CA GLU A 445 11.70 23.16 14.39
C GLU A 445 12.79 23.95 13.64
N ARG A 446 13.12 25.16 14.05
CA ARG A 446 14.25 25.92 13.51
C ARG A 446 15.60 25.23 13.81
N GLU A 447 15.81 24.80 15.03
CA GLU A 447 17.00 24.04 15.41
C GLU A 447 17.16 22.76 14.55
N ARG A 448 16.07 22.03 14.35
CA ARG A 448 16.06 20.84 13.48
C ARG A 448 16.33 21.16 12.02
N ALA A 449 15.72 22.21 11.49
CA ALA A 449 15.92 22.66 10.12
C ALA A 449 17.40 23.04 9.89
N ASP A 450 18.00 23.77 10.83
CA ASP A 450 19.41 24.18 10.74
C ASP A 450 20.37 22.99 10.86
N ALA A 451 20.14 22.07 11.80
CA ALA A 451 20.89 20.82 11.91
C ALA A 451 20.77 19.95 10.63
N GLY A 452 19.58 19.92 10.02
CA GLY A 452 19.31 19.18 8.80
C GLY A 452 20.03 19.71 7.56
N ARG A 453 20.46 20.99 7.55
CA ARG A 453 21.14 21.62 6.41
C ARG A 453 22.47 20.97 6.06
N GLU A 454 23.14 20.34 7.00
CA GLU A 454 24.41 19.63 6.78
C GLU A 454 24.25 18.12 6.78
N ALA A 455 23.24 17.60 7.44
CA ALA A 455 23.05 16.18 7.67
C ALA A 455 22.96 15.33 6.38
N TRP A 456 22.54 15.91 5.25
CA TRP A 456 22.47 15.24 3.95
C TRP A 456 23.84 14.83 3.38
N ARG A 457 24.95 15.46 3.82
CA ARG A 457 26.29 15.25 3.27
C ARG A 457 26.79 13.83 3.52
N GLU A 458 26.54 13.28 4.69
CA GLU A 458 26.96 11.92 5.04
C GLU A 458 26.25 10.85 4.20
N PRO A 459 24.90 10.79 4.12
CA PRO A 459 24.20 9.89 3.21
C PRO A 459 24.60 10.09 1.73
N TRP A 460 24.83 11.33 1.32
CA TRP A 460 25.32 11.61 -0.03
C TRP A 460 26.72 11.02 -0.27
N ALA A 461 27.67 11.24 0.64
CA ALA A 461 29.01 10.68 0.52
C ALA A 461 29.01 9.14 0.50
N ALA A 462 28.15 8.52 1.31
CA ALA A 462 27.97 7.06 1.30
C ALA A 462 27.40 6.55 -0.03
N LEU A 463 26.49 7.31 -0.64
CA LEU A 463 25.87 7.00 -1.93
C LEU A 463 26.81 7.22 -3.11
N ALA A 464 27.64 8.27 -3.09
CA ALA A 464 28.51 8.65 -4.19
C ALA A 464 29.74 7.73 -4.37
N ARG A 465 30.04 6.85 -3.40
CA ARG A 465 31.15 5.88 -3.49
C ARG A 465 30.93 4.90 -4.63
N LYS A 466 31.88 4.81 -5.59
CA LYS A 466 31.82 3.96 -6.79
C LYS A 466 31.52 2.47 -6.50
N LYS A 467 31.94 1.95 -5.35
CA LYS A 467 31.81 0.54 -4.97
C LYS A 467 30.36 0.02 -4.90
N GLY A 468 29.36 0.91 -4.89
CA GLY A 468 27.95 0.52 -4.88
C GLY A 468 27.29 0.39 -6.26
N TRP A 469 27.94 0.89 -7.31
CA TRP A 469 27.40 1.03 -8.67
C TRP A 469 28.00 0.05 -9.69
N GLY A 470 28.75 -0.96 -9.23
CA GLY A 470 29.46 -1.92 -10.08
C GLY A 470 28.57 -2.90 -10.87
N TRP A 471 27.24 -2.77 -10.78
CA TRP A 471 26.27 -3.52 -11.55
C TRP A 471 25.78 -2.77 -12.81
N MET A 472 26.19 -1.53 -13.00
CA MET A 472 25.94 -0.69 -14.19
C MET A 472 26.97 -0.91 -15.28
#